data_340b33c5cf25434935d6066fa55d9413
#
_entry.id   340b33c5cf25434935d6066fa55d9413
#
_cell.length_a   1.000
_cell.length_b   1.000
_cell.length_c   1.000
_cell.angle_alpha   90.00
_cell.angle_beta   90.00
_cell.angle_gamma   90.00
#
_symmetry.space_group_name_H-M   'P 1'
#
loop_
_entity.id
_entity.type
_entity.pdbx_description
1 polymer ?
#
loop_
_entity_poly.entity_id
_entity_poly.type
_entity_poly.pdbx_seq_one_letter_code
_entity_poly.pdbx_strand_id
1 'polypeptide(L)'
;MDYVLNKEKPQLVVINGDLISGEATKASNSSKYLDQVVSPLVNGGYLWASTYGNHDSEVNLDPRKDIYDKEKLYKNSLTQSLVSDSAAGVTNYYLPVFSHGGSEGDTPILLLWFFDSKGGHEPTNRVSKRTSIKRGDWVDESVC
;
A
#
# COMPACT_ATOMS: atom_id res chain seq x y z
N MET A 1 -3.88 16.36 5.02
CA MET A 1 -2.62 16.06 4.30
C MET A 1 -1.97 17.32 3.75
N ASP A 2 -2.67 18.19 3.01
CA ASP A 2 -2.11 19.42 2.38
C ASP A 2 -1.28 20.31 3.30
N TYR A 3 -1.76 20.55 4.53
CA TYR A 3 -1.02 21.37 5.50
C TYR A 3 0.39 20.82 5.78
N VAL A 4 0.50 19.51 5.98
CA VAL A 4 1.78 18.85 6.26
C VAL A 4 2.68 18.89 5.03
N LEU A 5 2.12 18.55 3.86
CA LEU A 5 2.86 18.57 2.60
C LEU A 5 3.43 19.96 2.28
N ASN A 6 2.62 20.99 2.46
CA ASN A 6 3.03 22.37 2.21
C ASN A 6 4.09 22.87 3.20
N LYS A 7 4.04 22.39 4.44
CA LYS A 7 4.98 22.77 5.49
C LYS A 7 6.31 22.05 5.37
N GLU A 8 6.27 20.71 5.21
CA GLU A 8 7.45 19.85 5.27
C GLU A 8 8.13 19.69 3.89
N LYS A 9 7.38 19.88 2.79
CA LYS A 9 7.86 19.72 1.40
C LYS A 9 8.69 18.45 1.20
N PRO A 10 8.14 17.27 1.54
CA PRO A 10 8.91 16.02 1.52
C PRO A 10 9.29 15.64 0.09
N GLN A 11 10.42 14.99 -0.08
CA GLN A 11 10.84 14.38 -1.35
C GLN A 11 10.12 13.05 -1.59
N LEU A 12 9.76 12.34 -0.53
CA LEU A 12 9.02 11.09 -0.55
C LEU A 12 7.99 11.08 0.59
N VAL A 13 6.79 10.64 0.29
CA VAL A 13 5.74 10.36 1.28
C VAL A 13 5.57 8.86 1.41
N VAL A 14 5.62 8.33 2.61
CA VAL A 14 5.32 6.92 2.88
C VAL A 14 3.92 6.83 3.47
N ILE A 15 3.06 6.02 2.83
CA ILE A 15 1.74 5.68 3.36
C ILE A 15 1.83 4.29 3.97
N ASN A 16 1.79 4.24 5.30
CA ASN A 16 2.05 3.03 6.06
C ASN A 16 0.76 2.24 6.34
N GLY A 17 0.08 1.82 5.27
CA GLY A 17 -1.12 1.00 5.35
C GLY A 17 -2.41 1.75 5.67
N ASP A 18 -3.51 0.99 5.64
CA ASP A 18 -4.87 1.47 5.91
C ASP A 18 -5.27 2.68 5.05
N LEU A 19 -4.98 2.60 3.74
CA LEU A 19 -5.33 3.64 2.77
C LEU A 19 -6.83 3.83 2.69
N ILE A 20 -7.55 2.72 2.79
CA ILE A 20 -9.02 2.67 2.78
C ILE A 20 -9.49 1.66 3.83
N SER A 21 -10.74 1.83 4.30
CA SER A 21 -11.34 0.86 5.23
C SER A 21 -12.39 0.02 4.53
N GLY A 22 -12.19 -1.29 4.50
CA GLY A 22 -13.16 -2.24 3.95
C GLY A 22 -14.49 -2.26 4.69
N GLU A 23 -14.53 -1.89 5.97
CA GLU A 23 -15.78 -1.75 6.72
C GLU A 23 -16.62 -0.56 6.24
N ALA A 24 -15.98 0.53 5.86
CA ALA A 24 -16.62 1.78 5.47
C ALA A 24 -16.82 1.93 3.96
N THR A 25 -16.22 1.09 3.16
CA THR A 25 -16.25 1.14 1.68
C THR A 25 -16.83 -0.14 1.08
N LYS A 26 -17.10 -0.11 -0.21
CA LYS A 26 -17.51 -1.27 -1.00
C LYS A 26 -16.53 -1.44 -2.16
N ALA A 27 -16.34 -2.66 -2.65
CA ALA A 27 -15.53 -2.94 -3.83
C ALA A 27 -15.85 -1.98 -5.01
N SER A 28 -17.14 -1.71 -5.23
CA SER A 28 -17.60 -0.85 -6.31
C SER A 28 -17.17 0.64 -6.22
N ASN A 29 -16.69 1.10 -5.05
CA ASN A 29 -16.29 2.49 -4.84
C ASN A 29 -14.91 2.66 -4.18
N SER A 30 -14.22 1.58 -3.87
CA SER A 30 -12.90 1.60 -3.23
C SER A 30 -11.88 2.43 -4.01
N SER A 31 -11.83 2.27 -5.32
CA SER A 31 -10.92 3.04 -6.19
C SER A 31 -11.16 4.55 -6.10
N LYS A 32 -12.40 4.99 -5.91
CA LYS A 32 -12.73 6.41 -5.74
C LYS A 32 -12.21 6.96 -4.41
N TYR A 33 -12.24 6.17 -3.36
CA TYR A 33 -11.66 6.58 -2.06
C TYR A 33 -10.15 6.63 -2.14
N LEU A 34 -9.52 5.69 -2.83
CA LEU A 34 -8.08 5.76 -3.10
C LEU A 34 -7.72 7.06 -3.82
N ASP A 35 -8.49 7.42 -4.89
CA ASP A 35 -8.29 8.68 -5.61
C ASP A 35 -8.35 9.90 -4.65
N GLN A 36 -9.26 9.89 -3.69
CA GLN A 36 -9.36 10.96 -2.70
C GLN A 36 -8.16 11.02 -1.75
N VAL A 37 -7.69 9.86 -1.28
CA VAL A 37 -6.53 9.78 -0.38
C VAL A 37 -5.27 10.30 -1.05
N VAL A 38 -5.01 9.90 -2.30
CA VAL A 38 -3.78 10.28 -3.01
C VAL A 38 -3.87 11.61 -3.74
N SER A 39 -5.06 12.21 -3.87
CA SER A 39 -5.26 13.47 -4.60
C SER A 39 -4.34 14.61 -4.16
N PRO A 40 -4.06 14.85 -2.87
CA PRO A 40 -3.11 15.88 -2.46
C PRO A 40 -1.69 15.62 -2.96
N LEU A 41 -1.29 14.35 -3.04
CA LEU A 41 0.04 13.93 -3.51
C LEU A 41 0.14 14.15 -5.03
N VAL A 42 -0.89 13.71 -5.76
CA VAL A 42 -0.98 13.89 -7.22
C VAL A 42 -0.96 15.37 -7.58
N ASN A 43 -1.82 16.17 -6.94
CA ASN A 43 -1.96 17.61 -7.22
C ASN A 43 -0.68 18.39 -6.87
N GLY A 44 -0.01 18.00 -5.79
CA GLY A 44 1.25 18.62 -5.36
C GLY A 44 2.49 18.09 -6.09
N GLY A 45 2.37 17.05 -6.92
CA GLY A 45 3.49 16.44 -7.63
C GLY A 45 4.44 15.64 -6.74
N TYR A 46 3.99 15.24 -5.54
CA TYR A 46 4.80 14.49 -4.59
C TYR A 46 4.95 13.03 -5.01
N LEU A 47 6.13 12.47 -4.82
CA LEU A 47 6.37 11.04 -4.91
C LEU A 47 5.86 10.37 -3.63
N TRP A 48 5.27 9.17 -3.77
CA TRP A 48 4.89 8.38 -2.60
C TRP A 48 5.12 6.90 -2.83
N ALA A 49 5.17 6.17 -1.72
CA ALA A 49 5.26 4.72 -1.67
C ALA A 49 4.33 4.21 -0.59
N SER A 50 3.57 3.16 -0.88
CA SER A 50 2.59 2.58 0.03
C SER A 50 2.98 1.16 0.43
N THR A 51 2.63 0.77 1.65
CA THR A 51 2.38 -0.62 2.01
C THR A 51 0.92 -0.76 2.41
N TYR A 52 0.38 -1.98 2.47
CA TYR A 52 -1.03 -2.18 2.78
C TYR A 52 -1.22 -2.74 4.18
N GLY A 53 -2.18 -2.17 4.90
CA GLY A 53 -2.56 -2.57 6.24
C GLY A 53 -3.69 -3.62 6.23
N ASN A 54 -4.18 -3.93 7.42
CA ASN A 54 -5.25 -4.93 7.56
C ASN A 54 -6.61 -4.43 7.05
N HIS A 55 -6.90 -3.13 7.15
CA HIS A 55 -8.16 -2.55 6.67
C HIS A 55 -8.25 -2.50 5.14
N ASP A 56 -7.14 -2.53 4.43
CA ASP A 56 -7.10 -2.52 2.97
C ASP A 56 -7.59 -3.83 2.32
N SER A 57 -7.87 -4.86 3.11
CA SER A 57 -8.38 -6.17 2.64
C SER A 57 -9.59 -6.68 3.42
N GLU A 58 -10.33 -5.78 4.06
CA GLU A 58 -11.52 -6.19 4.82
C GLU A 58 -12.73 -6.43 3.92
N VAL A 59 -13.63 -7.21 4.44
CA VAL A 59 -14.96 -7.73 4.07
C VAL A 59 -15.63 -7.22 2.78
N ASN A 60 -15.48 -5.95 2.44
CA ASN A 60 -16.16 -5.31 1.30
C ASN A 60 -15.23 -4.92 0.17
N LEU A 61 -13.93 -5.17 0.33
CA LEU A 61 -12.92 -4.86 -0.67
C LEU A 61 -12.53 -6.12 -1.42
N ASP A 62 -12.33 -5.96 -2.70
CA ASP A 62 -11.60 -6.93 -3.49
C ASP A 62 -10.14 -6.98 -3.05
N PRO A 63 -9.39 -8.00 -3.46
CA PRO A 63 -8.04 -8.22 -2.97
C PRO A 63 -7.17 -6.97 -3.14
N ARG A 64 -6.25 -6.76 -2.20
CA ARG A 64 -5.20 -5.72 -2.23
C ARG A 64 -4.61 -5.46 -3.60
N LYS A 65 -4.65 -6.48 -4.45
CA LYS A 65 -4.23 -6.38 -5.84
C LYS A 65 -4.97 -5.29 -6.61
N ASP A 66 -6.26 -5.10 -6.39
CA ASP A 66 -7.04 -4.09 -7.10
C ASP A 66 -6.64 -2.66 -6.67
N ILE A 67 -6.31 -2.50 -5.37
CA ILE A 67 -5.77 -1.24 -4.86
C ILE A 67 -4.41 -0.97 -5.52
N TYR A 68 -3.55 -1.99 -5.58
CA TYR A 68 -2.24 -1.90 -6.21
C TYR A 68 -2.34 -1.60 -7.71
N ASP A 69 -3.20 -2.32 -8.44
CA ASP A 69 -3.40 -2.11 -9.87
C ASP A 69 -3.93 -0.69 -10.15
N LYS A 70 -4.77 -0.17 -9.28
CA LYS A 70 -5.21 1.23 -9.34
C LYS A 70 -4.09 2.20 -9.02
N GLU A 71 -3.32 1.95 -7.98
CA GLU A 71 -2.22 2.82 -7.55
C GLU A 71 -1.13 2.94 -8.61
N LYS A 72 -0.85 1.87 -9.35
CA LYS A 72 0.08 1.86 -10.48
C LYS A 72 -0.27 2.81 -11.62
N LEU A 73 -1.51 3.25 -11.72
CA LEU A 73 -1.92 4.22 -12.74
C LEU A 73 -1.38 5.63 -12.47
N TYR A 74 -0.92 5.88 -11.25
CA TYR A 74 -0.34 7.17 -10.89
C TYR A 74 1.17 7.16 -11.10
N LYS A 75 1.63 8.01 -12.01
CA LYS A 75 3.06 8.12 -12.35
C LYS A 75 3.97 8.52 -11.18
N ASN A 76 3.40 9.09 -10.15
CA ASN A 76 4.13 9.55 -8.95
C ASN A 76 4.17 8.47 -7.86
N SER A 77 3.45 7.35 -8.02
CA SER A 77 3.55 6.21 -7.10
C SER A 77 4.82 5.42 -7.39
N LEU A 78 5.58 5.15 -6.34
CA LEU A 78 6.75 4.29 -6.34
C LEU A 78 6.44 2.91 -5.73
N THR A 79 5.17 2.64 -5.42
CA THR A 79 4.70 1.37 -4.86
C THR A 79 4.94 0.24 -5.86
N GLN A 80 5.55 -0.85 -5.38
CA GLN A 80 5.93 -2.00 -6.20
C GLN A 80 5.43 -3.32 -5.58
N SER A 81 5.49 -4.37 -6.39
CA SER A 81 5.24 -5.75 -5.99
C SER A 81 6.35 -6.60 -6.61
N LEU A 82 7.35 -6.96 -5.82
CA LEU A 82 8.53 -7.71 -6.29
C LEU A 82 8.44 -9.19 -5.96
N VAL A 83 7.57 -9.58 -5.04
CA VAL A 83 7.35 -10.98 -4.66
C VAL A 83 6.11 -11.50 -5.37
N SER A 84 6.27 -12.57 -6.14
CA SER A 84 5.21 -13.16 -6.97
C SER A 84 4.45 -14.30 -6.28
N ASP A 85 4.87 -14.71 -5.09
CA ASP A 85 4.18 -15.77 -4.34
C ASP A 85 2.79 -15.32 -3.92
N SER A 86 1.77 -16.12 -4.23
CA SER A 86 0.38 -15.85 -3.84
C SER A 86 0.16 -15.89 -2.32
N ALA A 87 1.06 -16.54 -1.58
CA ALA A 87 1.07 -16.56 -0.13
C ALA A 87 1.66 -15.27 0.45
N ALA A 88 2.54 -14.59 -0.28
CA ALA A 88 3.04 -13.28 0.11
C ALA A 88 1.95 -12.20 -0.02
N GLY A 89 2.13 -11.06 0.65
CA GLY A 89 1.33 -9.87 0.40
C GLY A 89 1.62 -9.28 -0.98
N VAL A 90 0.96 -8.19 -1.31
CA VAL A 90 1.09 -7.55 -2.63
C VAL A 90 2.24 -6.56 -2.67
N THR A 91 2.45 -5.79 -1.60
CA THR A 91 3.41 -4.68 -1.54
C THR A 91 4.66 -5.05 -0.76
N ASN A 92 5.34 -6.11 -1.19
CA ASN A 92 6.65 -6.51 -0.69
C ASN A 92 7.73 -6.05 -1.67
N TYR A 93 8.47 -5.02 -1.30
CA TYR A 93 9.48 -4.41 -2.17
C TYR A 93 10.47 -3.55 -1.37
N TYR A 94 11.46 -3.03 -2.07
CA TYR A 94 12.37 -2.03 -1.52
C TYR A 94 12.56 -0.86 -2.48
N LEU A 95 12.91 0.29 -1.92
CA LEU A 95 13.32 1.48 -2.67
C LEU A 95 14.76 1.85 -2.28
N PRO A 96 15.67 1.93 -3.25
CA PRO A 96 17.02 2.42 -2.98
C PRO A 96 17.02 3.95 -2.84
N VAL A 97 17.80 4.45 -1.89
CA VAL A 97 18.08 5.88 -1.74
C VAL A 97 19.55 6.08 -2.08
N PHE A 98 19.82 6.99 -2.98
CA PHE A 98 21.17 7.33 -3.43
C PHE A 98 21.66 8.63 -2.79
N SER A 99 22.97 8.84 -2.80
CA SER A 99 23.54 10.13 -2.41
C SER A 99 23.07 11.25 -3.34
N HIS A 100 23.25 12.50 -2.90
CA HIS A 100 22.92 13.65 -3.74
C HIS A 100 23.68 13.60 -5.09
N GLY A 101 22.93 13.61 -6.17
CA GLY A 101 23.47 13.46 -7.54
C GLY A 101 23.74 12.02 -7.97
N GLY A 102 23.51 11.04 -7.10
CA GLY A 102 23.57 9.61 -7.47
C GLY A 102 22.33 9.16 -8.23
N SER A 103 22.47 8.05 -8.95
CA SER A 103 21.43 7.48 -9.81
C SER A 103 21.39 5.96 -9.72
N GLU A 104 20.42 5.38 -10.42
CA GLU A 104 20.35 3.93 -10.61
C GLU A 104 21.65 3.42 -11.28
N GLY A 105 22.32 2.48 -10.62
CA GLY A 105 23.66 2.00 -11.00
C GLY A 105 24.75 2.36 -9.98
N ASP A 106 24.53 3.37 -9.16
CA ASP A 106 25.41 3.68 -8.04
C ASP A 106 25.08 2.78 -6.82
N THR A 107 25.98 2.76 -5.85
CA THR A 107 25.71 2.07 -4.59
C THR A 107 24.71 2.89 -3.76
N PRO A 108 23.55 2.33 -3.39
CA PRO A 108 22.60 3.03 -2.54
C PRO A 108 23.18 3.24 -1.13
N ILE A 109 22.89 4.40 -0.54
CA ILE A 109 23.29 4.73 0.83
C ILE A 109 22.27 4.23 1.86
N LEU A 110 21.03 3.95 1.42
CA LEU A 110 19.95 3.43 2.27
C LEU A 110 18.99 2.60 1.41
N LEU A 111 18.44 1.55 1.99
CA LEU A 111 17.32 0.79 1.42
C LEU A 111 16.09 0.95 2.33
N LEU A 112 15.00 1.42 1.75
CA LEU A 112 13.70 1.45 2.41
C LEU A 112 12.95 0.17 2.06
N TRP A 113 12.70 -0.67 3.04
CA TRP A 113 11.96 -1.91 2.88
C TRP A 113 10.49 -1.73 3.23
N PHE A 114 9.63 -2.27 2.38
CA PHE A 114 8.18 -2.26 2.54
C PHE A 114 7.70 -3.70 2.62
N PHE A 115 6.97 -4.02 3.69
CA PHE A 115 6.46 -5.35 3.94
C PHE A 115 4.94 -5.33 4.07
N ASP A 116 4.28 -6.22 3.35
CA ASP A 116 2.84 -6.46 3.44
C ASP A 116 2.61 -7.76 4.23
N SER A 117 2.18 -7.63 5.48
CA SER A 117 1.91 -8.76 6.38
C SER A 117 0.56 -9.43 6.14
N LYS A 118 -0.22 -9.00 5.17
CA LYS A 118 -1.54 -9.55 4.83
C LYS A 118 -2.58 -9.55 5.96
N GLY A 119 -2.37 -8.84 7.02
CA GLY A 119 -3.36 -8.72 8.09
C GLY A 119 -4.74 -8.37 7.54
N GLY A 120 -5.81 -8.75 8.25
CA GLY A 120 -7.19 -8.48 7.84
C GLY A 120 -8.14 -9.62 8.19
N HIS A 121 -9.40 -9.43 7.87
CA HIS A 121 -10.45 -10.41 8.08
C HIS A 121 -10.90 -10.98 6.73
N GLU A 122 -10.99 -12.31 6.63
CA GLU A 122 -11.68 -12.89 5.49
C GLU A 122 -13.14 -12.43 5.45
N PRO A 123 -13.69 -12.16 4.24
CA PRO A 123 -15.11 -11.96 4.10
C PRO A 123 -15.83 -13.22 4.61
N THR A 124 -16.46 -13.13 5.77
CA THR A 124 -17.34 -14.18 6.24
C THR A 124 -18.53 -14.24 5.31
N ASN A 125 -18.74 -15.38 4.65
CA ASN A 125 -19.99 -15.65 3.97
C ASN A 125 -21.13 -15.24 4.92
N ARG A 126 -22.01 -14.35 4.50
CA ARG A 126 -23.10 -13.74 5.29
C ARG A 126 -24.02 -14.72 6.00
N VAL A 127 -23.82 -16.03 5.85
CA VAL A 127 -24.66 -17.11 6.40
C VAL A 127 -24.18 -17.61 7.77
N SER A 128 -22.93 -17.38 8.15
CA SER A 128 -22.47 -17.75 9.49
C SER A 128 -21.96 -16.54 10.27
N LYS A 129 -22.76 -16.06 11.18
CA LYS A 129 -22.44 -14.99 12.14
C LYS A 129 -21.34 -15.36 13.17
N ARG A 130 -20.54 -16.36 12.91
CA ARG A 130 -19.52 -16.84 13.85
C ARG A 130 -18.24 -17.22 13.13
N THR A 131 -17.19 -16.58 13.53
CA THR A 131 -15.79 -16.75 13.19
C THR A 131 -15.31 -15.93 11.99
N SER A 132 -14.99 -14.67 12.25
CA SER A 132 -13.99 -13.96 11.46
C SER A 132 -12.65 -14.66 11.70
N ILE A 133 -12.15 -15.38 10.73
CA ILE A 133 -10.81 -15.95 10.80
C ILE A 133 -9.87 -14.78 10.58
N LYS A 134 -9.18 -14.34 11.63
CA LYS A 134 -8.01 -13.48 11.49
C LYS A 134 -7.01 -14.24 10.65
N ARG A 135 -6.71 -13.75 9.46
CA ARG A 135 -5.53 -14.21 8.74
C ARG A 135 -4.29 -13.61 9.39
N GLY A 136 -3.21 -14.37 9.37
CA GLY A 136 -1.99 -14.04 10.06
C GLY A 136 -1.47 -12.64 9.76
N ASP A 137 -0.92 -12.02 10.76
CA ASP A 137 -0.39 -10.67 10.76
C ASP A 137 1.14 -10.70 10.54
N TRP A 138 1.63 -11.67 9.77
CA TRP A 138 3.07 -11.91 9.62
C TRP A 138 3.53 -11.81 8.17
N VAL A 139 4.75 -11.31 7.99
CA VAL A 139 5.40 -11.33 6.68
C VAL A 139 5.69 -12.78 6.31
N ASP A 140 5.35 -13.18 5.09
CA ASP A 140 5.56 -14.53 4.61
C ASP A 140 7.05 -14.83 4.42
N GLU A 141 7.47 -16.07 4.67
CA GLU A 141 8.87 -16.49 4.54
C GLU A 141 9.42 -16.29 3.11
N SER A 142 8.57 -16.33 2.09
CA SER A 142 8.95 -16.09 0.70
C SER A 142 9.41 -14.64 0.42
N VAL A 143 9.19 -13.73 1.37
CA VAL A 143 9.61 -12.31 1.28
C VAL A 143 11.02 -12.11 1.82
N CYS A 144 11.50 -13.02 2.66
CA CYS A 144 12.83 -12.97 3.27
C CYS A 144 13.84 -13.76 2.46
#